data_c3a0c7a34fd85cae1cec096eeb801132
#
_entry.id   c3a0c7a34fd85cae1cec096eeb801132
#
_cell.length_a   1.000
_cell.length_b   1.000
_cell.length_c   1.000
_cell.angle_alpha   90.00
_cell.angle_beta   90.00
_cell.angle_gamma   90.00
#
_symmetry.space_group_name_H-M   'P 1'
#
loop_
_entity.id
_entity.type
_entity.pdbx_description
1 polymer ?
#
loop_
_entity_poly.entity_id
_entity_poly.type
_entity_poly.pdbx_seq_one_letter_code
_entity_poly.pdbx_strand_id
1 'polypeptide(L)'
;MIKFVHISDFHLNNTTLNDWNDFIKKPFIKLLKDNFEEYPPVIICTGDLLDKGGVDFERIEKGFNIFKQQIIMPIIEELNIPIYHFICIPGNHDIDRCADNKIEQLGLVQLLLEGEKSVHQYVENLSISNPKSSKRVLAYKHFENNLYGNNNNVKLSYLGSTFVLNINGFSIGVAGFNSVWNCINDADRKNGIYISESQYNQCKSDIEQCDLKIALLHHPLDWLEKESNTIQCWIRNDYDILLCGHVHMSDTSVTTKIYGS
;
A
#
# COMPACT_ATOMS: atom_id res chain seq x y z
N MET A 1 -24.91 -2.59 5.04
CA MET A 1 -23.82 -3.57 4.80
C MET A 1 -22.64 -2.82 4.21
N ILE A 2 -21.40 -3.16 4.58
CA ILE A 2 -20.17 -2.62 4.00
C ILE A 2 -19.48 -3.76 3.28
N LYS A 3 -19.01 -3.53 2.06
CA LYS A 3 -18.40 -4.55 1.22
C LYS A 3 -16.99 -4.10 0.81
N PHE A 4 -16.04 -5.01 0.87
CA PHE A 4 -14.67 -4.79 0.44
C PHE A 4 -14.31 -5.74 -0.70
N VAL A 5 -13.53 -5.22 -1.65
CA VAL A 5 -12.88 -6.02 -2.70
C VAL A 5 -11.39 -5.85 -2.52
N HIS A 6 -10.70 -6.93 -2.17
CA HIS A 6 -9.26 -6.95 -2.04
C HIS A 6 -8.63 -7.52 -3.31
N ILE A 7 -7.74 -6.77 -3.91
CA ILE A 7 -6.94 -7.15 -5.08
C ILE A 7 -5.47 -6.82 -4.79
N SER A 8 -4.56 -7.52 -5.44
CA SER A 8 -3.13 -7.31 -5.28
C SER A 8 -2.36 -7.82 -6.50
N ASP A 9 -1.10 -7.44 -6.61
CA ASP A 9 -0.12 -8.06 -7.50
C ASP A 9 -0.57 -8.04 -8.98
N PHE A 10 -0.97 -6.86 -9.48
CA PHE A 10 -1.32 -6.65 -10.88
C PHE A 10 -0.15 -6.87 -11.82
N HIS A 11 1.07 -6.49 -11.39
CA HIS A 11 2.28 -6.54 -12.19
C HIS A 11 2.07 -6.02 -13.61
N LEU A 12 1.50 -4.80 -13.71
CA LEU A 12 1.12 -4.22 -15.00
C LEU A 12 2.37 -4.00 -15.87
N ASN A 13 2.37 -4.65 -17.02
CA ASN A 13 3.32 -4.52 -18.10
C ASN A 13 2.56 -4.53 -19.43
N ASN A 14 3.23 -4.47 -20.57
CA ASN A 14 2.55 -4.44 -21.88
C ASN A 14 1.68 -5.68 -22.13
N THR A 15 2.11 -6.86 -21.70
CA THR A 15 1.35 -8.10 -21.89
C THR A 15 0.10 -8.11 -21.00
N THR A 16 0.26 -7.87 -19.70
CA THR A 16 -0.87 -7.88 -18.75
C THR A 16 -1.85 -6.74 -19.01
N LEU A 17 -1.39 -5.61 -19.58
CA LEU A 17 -2.27 -4.53 -20.02
C LEU A 17 -3.14 -4.95 -21.20
N ASN A 18 -2.60 -5.68 -22.17
CA ASN A 18 -3.37 -6.24 -23.28
C ASN A 18 -4.39 -7.26 -22.78
N ASP A 19 -3.96 -8.19 -21.91
CA ASP A 19 -4.86 -9.19 -21.30
C ASP A 19 -5.99 -8.51 -20.52
N TRP A 20 -5.66 -7.46 -19.76
CA TRP A 20 -6.67 -6.65 -19.07
C TRP A 20 -7.70 -6.06 -20.03
N ASN A 21 -7.26 -5.39 -21.09
CA ASN A 21 -8.14 -4.72 -22.02
C ASN A 21 -8.99 -5.68 -22.85
N ASP A 22 -8.40 -6.80 -23.29
CA ASP A 22 -9.03 -7.72 -24.22
C ASP A 22 -9.93 -8.75 -23.51
N PHE A 23 -9.55 -9.20 -22.31
CA PHE A 23 -10.18 -10.36 -21.67
C PHE A 23 -10.71 -10.08 -20.26
N ILE A 24 -10.04 -9.25 -19.43
CA ILE A 24 -10.33 -9.17 -18.00
C ILE A 24 -11.27 -8.02 -17.66
N LYS A 25 -11.03 -6.83 -18.19
CA LYS A 25 -11.71 -5.57 -17.80
C LYS A 25 -13.23 -5.68 -17.80
N LYS A 26 -13.82 -6.10 -18.92
CA LYS A 26 -15.28 -6.18 -19.05
C LYS A 26 -15.92 -7.21 -18.13
N PRO A 27 -15.44 -8.47 -18.05
CA PRO A 27 -15.96 -9.45 -17.11
C PRO A 27 -15.79 -9.03 -15.66
N PHE A 28 -14.64 -8.43 -15.31
CA PHE A 28 -14.35 -7.98 -13.94
C PHE A 28 -15.30 -6.85 -13.51
N ILE A 29 -15.45 -5.82 -14.32
CA ILE A 29 -16.38 -4.72 -14.03
C ILE A 29 -17.82 -5.22 -13.94
N LYS A 30 -18.22 -6.15 -14.84
CA LYS A 30 -19.53 -6.78 -14.75
C LYS A 30 -19.72 -7.54 -13.43
N LEU A 31 -18.73 -8.34 -13.03
CA LEU A 31 -18.76 -9.05 -11.76
C LEU A 31 -18.94 -8.10 -10.57
N LEU A 32 -18.22 -6.97 -10.58
CA LEU A 32 -18.35 -5.95 -9.54
C LEU A 32 -19.78 -5.36 -9.53
N LYS A 33 -20.32 -4.99 -10.70
CA LYS A 33 -21.70 -4.47 -10.79
C LYS A 33 -22.73 -5.47 -10.29
N ASP A 34 -22.66 -6.69 -10.76
CA ASP A 34 -23.64 -7.74 -10.41
C ASP A 34 -23.65 -8.04 -8.89
N ASN A 35 -22.52 -7.90 -8.21
CA ASN A 35 -22.39 -8.20 -6.78
C ASN A 35 -22.55 -7.00 -5.84
N PHE A 36 -22.39 -5.77 -6.35
CA PHE A 36 -22.27 -4.56 -5.52
C PHE A 36 -23.23 -3.45 -5.92
N GLU A 37 -24.27 -3.73 -6.71
CA GLU A 37 -25.23 -2.73 -7.20
C GLU A 37 -25.87 -1.92 -6.07
N GLU A 38 -26.33 -2.60 -5.02
CA GLU A 38 -27.02 -1.96 -3.88
C GLU A 38 -26.05 -1.27 -2.90
N TYR A 39 -24.85 -1.84 -2.73
CA TYR A 39 -23.82 -1.37 -1.79
C TYR A 39 -22.47 -1.31 -2.49
N PRO A 40 -22.11 -0.16 -3.08
CA PRO A 40 -20.82 0.00 -3.75
C PRO A 40 -19.65 -0.36 -2.84
N PRO A 41 -18.66 -1.11 -3.33
CA PRO A 41 -17.56 -1.59 -2.51
C PRO A 41 -16.51 -0.52 -2.23
N VAL A 42 -15.71 -0.75 -1.20
CA VAL A 42 -14.37 -0.19 -1.08
C VAL A 42 -13.39 -1.17 -1.73
N ILE A 43 -12.63 -0.70 -2.72
CA ILE A 43 -11.63 -1.51 -3.41
C ILE A 43 -10.28 -1.22 -2.80
N ILE A 44 -9.60 -2.27 -2.39
CA ILE A 44 -8.29 -2.19 -1.74
C ILE A 44 -7.27 -2.94 -2.59
N CYS A 45 -6.20 -2.23 -2.98
CA CYS A 45 -5.08 -2.80 -3.73
C CYS A 45 -3.80 -2.75 -2.88
N THR A 46 -3.28 -3.92 -2.52
CA THR A 46 -2.14 -4.05 -1.60
C THR A 46 -0.78 -4.13 -2.29
N GLY A 47 -0.61 -3.37 -3.36
CA GLY A 47 0.69 -3.16 -4.01
C GLY A 47 0.93 -4.01 -5.25
N ASP A 48 2.14 -3.85 -5.78
CA ASP A 48 2.59 -4.39 -7.05
C ASP A 48 1.64 -4.04 -8.20
N LEU A 49 1.35 -2.74 -8.32
CA LEU A 49 0.54 -2.17 -9.38
C LEU A 49 1.23 -2.35 -10.74
N LEU A 50 2.56 -2.09 -10.76
CA LEU A 50 3.42 -2.19 -11.93
C LEU A 50 4.33 -3.41 -11.84
N ASP A 51 4.86 -3.87 -12.96
CA ASP A 51 5.96 -4.85 -12.99
C ASP A 51 7.30 -4.13 -13.01
N LYS A 52 8.22 -4.54 -12.12
CA LYS A 52 9.65 -4.14 -12.09
C LYS A 52 9.91 -2.64 -12.26
N GLY A 53 9.16 -1.80 -11.56
CA GLY A 53 9.31 -0.34 -11.67
C GLY A 53 8.79 0.22 -12.99
N GLY A 54 7.85 -0.47 -13.63
CA GLY A 54 7.25 -0.01 -14.89
C GLY A 54 8.23 0.01 -16.08
N VAL A 55 9.21 -0.89 -16.09
CA VAL A 55 10.29 -0.95 -17.11
C VAL A 55 9.75 -0.97 -18.56
N ASP A 56 8.58 -1.56 -18.79
CA ASP A 56 7.94 -1.63 -20.11
C ASP A 56 7.36 -0.29 -20.58
N PHE A 57 7.22 0.68 -19.70
CA PHE A 57 6.57 1.96 -19.97
C PHE A 57 7.56 3.14 -20.10
N GLU A 58 8.84 2.88 -20.33
CA GLU A 58 9.94 3.86 -20.43
C GLU A 58 10.28 4.56 -19.12
N ARG A 59 9.29 4.93 -18.32
CA ARG A 59 9.43 5.57 -17.01
C ARG A 59 8.29 5.10 -16.09
N ILE A 60 8.60 4.99 -14.82
CA ILE A 60 7.66 4.52 -13.80
C ILE A 60 6.42 5.42 -13.70
N GLU A 61 6.57 6.74 -13.86
CA GLU A 61 5.44 7.67 -13.80
C GLU A 61 4.45 7.46 -14.95
N LYS A 62 4.96 7.08 -16.12
CA LYS A 62 4.11 6.71 -17.27
C LYS A 62 3.33 5.44 -16.97
N GLY A 63 3.97 4.44 -16.35
CA GLY A 63 3.32 3.23 -15.89
C GLY A 63 2.18 3.51 -14.91
N PHE A 64 2.42 4.34 -13.89
CA PHE A 64 1.37 4.76 -12.95
C PHE A 64 0.23 5.53 -13.61
N ASN A 65 0.52 6.38 -14.59
CA ASN A 65 -0.52 7.07 -15.31
C ASN A 65 -1.38 6.10 -16.15
N ILE A 66 -0.76 5.09 -16.78
CA ILE A 66 -1.49 4.04 -17.49
C ILE A 66 -2.35 3.23 -16.51
N PHE A 67 -1.81 2.83 -15.35
CA PHE A 67 -2.56 2.13 -14.31
C PHE A 67 -3.79 2.94 -13.87
N LYS A 68 -3.62 4.24 -13.60
CA LYS A 68 -4.73 5.14 -13.29
C LYS A 68 -5.79 5.12 -14.38
N GLN A 69 -5.41 5.35 -15.64
CA GLN A 69 -6.35 5.55 -16.74
C GLN A 69 -7.01 4.25 -17.23
N GLN A 70 -6.31 3.12 -17.15
CA GLN A 70 -6.81 1.86 -17.70
C GLN A 70 -7.44 0.95 -16.66
N ILE A 71 -7.03 1.07 -15.38
CA ILE A 71 -7.52 0.22 -14.30
C ILE A 71 -8.44 1.01 -13.37
N ILE A 72 -7.93 2.06 -12.70
CA ILE A 72 -8.66 2.76 -11.64
C ILE A 72 -9.87 3.51 -12.21
N MET A 73 -9.64 4.40 -13.17
CA MET A 73 -10.70 5.28 -13.68
C MET A 73 -11.92 4.51 -14.22
N PRO A 74 -11.74 3.48 -15.08
CA PRO A 74 -12.89 2.72 -15.56
C PRO A 74 -13.69 2.03 -14.46
N ILE A 75 -13.02 1.56 -13.39
CA ILE A 75 -13.70 0.88 -12.28
C ILE A 75 -14.52 1.89 -11.48
N ILE A 76 -13.93 3.03 -11.07
CA ILE A 76 -14.64 4.02 -10.26
C ILE A 76 -15.78 4.68 -11.02
N GLU A 77 -15.62 4.94 -12.32
CA GLU A 77 -16.66 5.51 -13.18
C GLU A 77 -17.84 4.53 -13.33
N GLU A 78 -17.56 3.28 -13.63
CA GLU A 78 -18.58 2.25 -13.83
C GLU A 78 -19.33 1.86 -12.56
N LEU A 79 -18.68 1.94 -11.40
CA LEU A 79 -19.29 1.69 -10.09
C LEU A 79 -19.85 2.97 -9.44
N ASN A 80 -19.59 4.14 -10.03
CA ASN A 80 -19.96 5.45 -9.50
C ASN A 80 -19.50 5.63 -8.02
N ILE A 81 -18.25 5.28 -7.73
CA ILE A 81 -17.66 5.42 -6.39
C ILE A 81 -16.65 6.58 -6.35
N PRO A 82 -16.47 7.23 -5.19
CA PRO A 82 -15.44 8.25 -5.01
C PRO A 82 -14.04 7.66 -5.20
N ILE A 83 -13.09 8.47 -5.71
CA ILE A 83 -11.69 8.02 -5.95
C ILE A 83 -11.04 7.42 -4.71
N TYR A 84 -11.30 7.95 -3.52
CA TYR A 84 -10.75 7.46 -2.25
C TYR A 84 -11.40 6.18 -1.73
N HIS A 85 -12.42 5.63 -2.44
CA HIS A 85 -12.91 4.26 -2.25
C HIS A 85 -12.11 3.23 -3.05
N PHE A 86 -11.19 3.66 -3.92
CA PHE A 86 -10.18 2.81 -4.52
C PHE A 86 -8.84 3.13 -3.85
N ILE A 87 -8.44 2.32 -2.89
CA ILE A 87 -7.27 2.53 -2.04
C ILE A 87 -6.11 1.70 -2.54
N CYS A 88 -4.97 2.33 -2.84
CA CYS A 88 -3.73 1.65 -3.20
C CYS A 88 -2.66 1.89 -2.14
N ILE A 89 -1.80 0.91 -1.94
CA ILE A 89 -0.51 1.04 -1.26
C ILE A 89 0.61 0.57 -2.20
N PRO A 90 1.88 0.96 -1.99
CA PRO A 90 2.97 0.53 -2.86
C PRO A 90 3.41 -0.90 -2.56
N GLY A 91 3.78 -1.65 -3.61
CA GLY A 91 4.51 -2.91 -3.55
C GLY A 91 5.97 -2.74 -3.95
N ASN A 92 6.78 -3.79 -3.80
CA ASN A 92 8.21 -3.74 -4.11
C ASN A 92 8.50 -3.66 -5.63
N HIS A 93 7.53 -3.88 -6.47
CA HIS A 93 7.59 -3.60 -7.90
C HIS A 93 7.18 -2.17 -8.26
N ASP A 94 6.62 -1.39 -7.33
CA ASP A 94 6.18 0.00 -7.53
C ASP A 94 7.26 1.04 -7.20
N ILE A 95 8.51 0.62 -7.13
CA ILE A 95 9.65 1.49 -6.84
C ILE A 95 10.48 1.79 -8.09
N ASP A 96 11.03 2.99 -8.20
CA ASP A 96 12.01 3.33 -9.23
C ASP A 96 13.37 2.71 -8.87
N ARG A 97 13.71 1.60 -9.50
CA ARG A 97 14.92 0.83 -9.22
C ARG A 97 16.22 1.58 -9.56
N CYS A 98 16.13 2.71 -10.27
CA CYS A 98 17.27 3.51 -10.71
C CYS A 98 17.44 4.82 -9.94
N ALA A 99 16.51 5.18 -9.06
CA ALA A 99 16.47 6.51 -8.43
C ALA A 99 17.58 6.75 -7.39
N ASP A 100 18.12 5.70 -6.77
CA ASP A 100 19.14 5.81 -5.75
C ASP A 100 20.49 5.25 -6.22
N ASN A 101 21.58 5.83 -5.70
CA ASN A 101 22.93 5.36 -5.96
C ASN A 101 23.18 4.03 -5.21
N LYS A 102 23.80 3.07 -5.88
CA LYS A 102 24.12 1.75 -5.30
C LYS A 102 24.96 1.82 -4.02
N ILE A 103 25.87 2.79 -3.91
CA ILE A 103 26.71 2.96 -2.72
C ILE A 103 25.87 3.45 -1.54
N GLU A 104 24.98 4.43 -1.78
CA GLU A 104 24.06 4.93 -0.77
C GLU A 104 23.13 3.82 -0.26
N GLN A 105 22.65 2.96 -1.16
CA GLN A 105 21.82 1.81 -0.80
C GLN A 105 22.52 0.80 0.08
N LEU A 106 23.75 0.43 -0.27
CA LEU A 106 24.53 -0.49 0.54
C LEU A 106 24.80 0.11 1.93
N GLY A 107 25.07 1.42 1.98
CA GLY A 107 25.19 2.16 3.23
C GLY A 107 23.92 2.16 4.07
N LEU A 108 22.76 2.35 3.43
CA LEU A 108 21.47 2.28 4.10
C LEU A 108 21.20 0.88 4.67
N VAL A 109 21.35 -0.18 3.87
CA VAL A 109 21.16 -1.56 4.35
C VAL A 109 22.08 -1.83 5.56
N GLN A 110 23.34 -1.43 5.49
CA GLN A 110 24.28 -1.61 6.60
C GLN A 110 23.84 -0.81 7.85
N LEU A 111 23.36 0.42 7.69
CA LEU A 111 22.84 1.24 8.78
C LEU A 111 21.61 0.60 9.45
N LEU A 112 20.68 0.07 8.67
CA LEU A 112 19.48 -0.56 9.19
C LEU A 112 19.77 -1.84 9.99
N LEU A 113 20.82 -2.57 9.61
CA LEU A 113 21.30 -3.76 10.34
C LEU A 113 21.91 -3.44 11.72
N GLU A 114 22.20 -2.17 12.03
CA GLU A 114 22.65 -1.77 13.36
C GLU A 114 21.56 -1.86 14.43
N GLY A 115 20.28 -1.98 14.03
CA GLY A 115 19.16 -2.25 14.90
C GLY A 115 18.10 -1.14 14.94
N GLU A 116 17.08 -1.34 15.77
CA GLU A 116 15.87 -0.52 15.86
C GLU A 116 16.14 0.99 16.01
N LYS A 117 17.13 1.37 16.83
CA LYS A 117 17.49 2.78 17.02
C LYS A 117 17.94 3.45 15.74
N SER A 118 18.75 2.78 14.92
CA SER A 118 19.24 3.30 13.64
C SER A 118 18.11 3.39 12.62
N VAL A 119 17.22 2.41 12.58
CA VAL A 119 15.99 2.45 11.78
C VAL A 119 15.15 3.66 12.17
N HIS A 120 14.87 3.83 13.45
CA HIS A 120 14.06 4.93 13.96
C HIS A 120 14.66 6.31 13.60
N GLN A 121 15.93 6.53 13.90
CA GLN A 121 16.63 7.78 13.56
C GLN A 121 16.65 8.07 12.05
N TYR A 122 16.74 7.04 11.23
CA TYR A 122 16.72 7.21 9.78
C TYR A 122 15.35 7.67 9.29
N VAL A 123 14.27 7.01 9.75
CA VAL A 123 12.91 7.26 9.25
C VAL A 123 12.27 8.54 9.79
N GLU A 124 12.64 9.01 10.99
CA GLU A 124 12.11 10.23 11.59
C GLU A 124 12.18 11.47 10.69
N ASN A 125 13.19 11.52 9.83
CA ASN A 125 13.45 12.65 8.95
C ASN A 125 13.12 12.38 7.49
N LEU A 126 12.48 11.26 7.19
CA LEU A 126 12.06 10.94 5.82
C LEU A 126 10.80 11.71 5.44
N SER A 127 10.85 12.35 4.28
CA SER A 127 9.70 13.04 3.69
C SER A 127 9.83 13.09 2.17
N ILE A 128 8.78 13.50 1.47
CA ILE A 128 8.83 13.71 0.01
C ILE A 128 9.90 14.73 -0.37
N SER A 129 10.06 15.79 0.44
CA SER A 129 11.10 16.82 0.23
C SER A 129 12.49 16.41 0.71
N ASN A 130 12.59 15.40 1.57
CA ASN A 130 13.86 14.86 2.07
C ASN A 130 13.85 13.33 2.10
N PRO A 131 13.88 12.66 0.92
CA PRO A 131 13.80 11.21 0.84
C PRO A 131 15.11 10.50 1.22
N LYS A 132 16.19 11.22 1.44
CA LYS A 132 17.54 10.68 1.68
C LYS A 132 17.89 9.61 0.62
N SER A 133 18.35 8.42 1.05
CA SER A 133 18.67 7.28 0.18
C SER A 133 17.47 6.36 -0.10
N SER A 134 16.26 6.89 -0.05
CA SER A 134 15.00 6.16 -0.29
C SER A 134 14.16 6.80 -1.41
N LYS A 135 14.80 7.42 -2.41
CA LYS A 135 14.13 8.14 -3.51
C LYS A 135 13.22 7.25 -4.36
N ARG A 136 13.43 5.95 -4.32
CA ARG A 136 12.72 4.96 -5.15
C ARG A 136 11.21 4.98 -5.02
N VAL A 137 10.71 5.34 -3.84
CA VAL A 137 9.28 5.40 -3.55
C VAL A 137 8.63 6.71 -4.02
N LEU A 138 9.42 7.73 -4.41
CA LEU A 138 8.90 9.05 -4.75
C LEU A 138 7.91 9.03 -5.92
N ALA A 139 8.18 8.24 -6.95
CA ALA A 139 7.28 8.13 -8.09
C ALA A 139 5.89 7.64 -7.67
N TYR A 140 5.83 6.63 -6.78
CA TYR A 140 4.57 6.18 -6.19
C TYR A 140 3.93 7.29 -5.33
N LYS A 141 4.69 8.00 -4.51
CA LYS A 141 4.14 9.08 -3.66
C LYS A 141 3.58 10.24 -4.49
N HIS A 142 4.18 10.55 -5.63
CA HIS A 142 3.63 11.51 -6.57
C HIS A 142 2.34 11.00 -7.23
N PHE A 143 2.29 9.73 -7.61
CA PHE A 143 1.08 9.08 -8.12
C PHE A 143 -0.05 9.12 -7.09
N GLU A 144 0.23 8.75 -5.85
CA GLU A 144 -0.71 8.76 -4.74
C GLU A 144 -1.25 10.19 -4.47
N ASN A 145 -0.36 11.19 -4.48
CA ASN A 145 -0.76 12.58 -4.33
C ASN A 145 -1.64 13.07 -5.50
N ASN A 146 -1.37 12.62 -6.71
CA ASN A 146 -2.20 12.93 -7.88
C ASN A 146 -3.58 12.24 -7.87
N LEU A 147 -3.73 11.16 -7.10
CA LEU A 147 -5.02 10.52 -6.87
C LEU A 147 -5.81 11.19 -5.75
N TYR A 148 -5.18 11.46 -4.62
CA TYR A 148 -5.88 11.74 -3.36
C TYR A 148 -5.54 13.08 -2.72
N GLY A 149 -4.53 13.81 -3.19
CA GLY A 149 -3.93 14.95 -2.49
C GLY A 149 -4.87 16.13 -2.18
N ASN A 150 -6.01 16.22 -2.85
CA ASN A 150 -7.03 17.24 -2.60
C ASN A 150 -8.23 16.72 -1.79
N ASN A 151 -8.14 15.53 -1.19
CA ASN A 151 -9.24 14.90 -0.49
C ASN A 151 -9.06 14.97 1.03
N ASN A 152 -9.99 15.62 1.72
CA ASN A 152 -9.93 15.78 3.18
C ASN A 152 -10.08 14.47 3.96
N ASN A 153 -10.57 13.42 3.32
CA ASN A 153 -10.68 12.07 3.92
C ASN A 153 -9.38 11.27 3.83
N VAL A 154 -8.33 11.85 3.24
CA VAL A 154 -7.05 11.17 3.02
C VAL A 154 -5.92 12.02 3.58
N LYS A 155 -5.06 11.40 4.38
CA LYS A 155 -3.81 12.01 4.82
C LYS A 155 -2.65 11.21 4.25
N LEU A 156 -1.79 11.90 3.50
CA LEU A 156 -0.65 11.31 2.82
C LEU A 156 0.64 11.62 3.57
N SER A 157 1.46 10.60 3.80
CA SER A 157 2.82 10.78 4.29
C SER A 157 3.80 9.91 3.49
N TYR A 158 5.10 10.11 3.69
CA TYR A 158 6.13 9.34 3.00
C TYR A 158 6.08 7.84 3.35
N LEU A 159 5.87 7.53 4.61
CA LEU A 159 5.92 6.17 5.14
C LEU A 159 4.55 5.51 5.29
N GLY A 160 3.47 6.26 5.09
CA GLY A 160 2.13 5.70 5.20
C GLY A 160 1.07 6.69 4.74
N SER A 161 -0.12 6.19 4.49
CA SER A 161 -1.26 7.01 4.11
C SER A 161 -2.51 6.47 4.80
N THR A 162 -3.37 7.38 5.24
CA THR A 162 -4.60 7.00 5.95
C THR A 162 -5.82 7.52 5.23
N PHE A 163 -6.88 6.73 5.26
CA PHE A 163 -8.16 7.01 4.63
C PHE A 163 -9.25 6.86 5.66
N VAL A 164 -10.16 7.84 5.73
CA VAL A 164 -11.34 7.78 6.59
C VAL A 164 -12.58 7.75 5.71
N LEU A 165 -13.31 6.66 5.76
CA LEU A 165 -14.51 6.43 4.98
C LEU A 165 -15.72 6.46 5.89
N ASN A 166 -16.78 7.18 5.49
CA ASN A 166 -18.06 7.18 6.20
C ASN A 166 -19.10 6.50 5.32
N ILE A 167 -19.49 5.29 5.68
CA ILE A 167 -20.42 4.47 4.92
C ILE A 167 -21.61 4.10 5.81
N ASN A 168 -22.78 4.59 5.45
CA ASN A 168 -24.03 4.33 6.20
C ASN A 168 -23.94 4.71 7.70
N GLY A 169 -23.25 5.79 8.02
CA GLY A 169 -23.07 6.27 9.40
C GLY A 169 -22.01 5.51 10.21
N PHE A 170 -21.25 4.62 9.56
CA PHE A 170 -20.16 3.87 10.16
C PHE A 170 -18.82 4.38 9.62
N SER A 171 -17.90 4.67 10.53
CA SER A 171 -16.58 5.20 10.19
C SER A 171 -15.55 4.09 10.05
N ILE A 172 -14.83 4.08 8.92
CA ILE A 172 -13.79 3.08 8.62
C ILE A 172 -12.47 3.82 8.43
N GLY A 173 -11.50 3.50 9.26
CA GLY A 173 -10.13 3.97 9.13
C GLY A 173 -9.27 2.91 8.42
N VAL A 174 -8.62 3.30 7.34
CA VAL A 174 -7.69 2.43 6.62
C VAL A 174 -6.29 3.03 6.70
N ALA A 175 -5.34 2.28 7.23
CA ALA A 175 -3.94 2.67 7.33
C ALA A 175 -3.09 1.83 6.38
N GLY A 176 -2.55 2.48 5.34
CA GLY A 176 -1.61 1.88 4.41
C GLY A 176 -0.18 2.13 4.85
N PHE A 177 0.48 1.10 5.36
CA PHE A 177 1.88 1.16 5.77
C PHE A 177 2.80 0.92 4.57
N ASN A 178 3.73 1.84 4.33
CA ASN A 178 4.74 1.66 3.31
C ASN A 178 5.83 0.73 3.84
N SER A 179 5.78 -0.54 3.47
CA SER A 179 6.80 -1.55 3.80
C SER A 179 7.90 -1.68 2.73
N VAL A 180 7.85 -0.85 1.67
CA VAL A 180 8.78 -0.95 0.53
C VAL A 180 9.76 0.21 0.42
N TRP A 181 9.77 1.12 1.39
CA TRP A 181 10.58 2.34 1.36
C TRP A 181 12.09 2.10 1.28
N ASN A 182 12.57 0.95 1.73
CA ASN A 182 13.97 0.52 1.65
C ASN A 182 14.22 -0.63 0.65
N CYS A 183 13.19 -1.06 -0.08
CA CYS A 183 13.33 -2.10 -1.10
C CYS A 183 14.22 -1.63 -2.27
N ILE A 184 15.00 -2.56 -2.81
CA ILE A 184 15.96 -2.31 -3.88
C ILE A 184 15.60 -3.07 -5.17
N ASN A 185 15.12 -4.29 -5.00
CA ASN A 185 14.78 -5.25 -6.05
C ASN A 185 13.90 -6.35 -5.46
N ASP A 186 13.79 -7.48 -6.13
CA ASP A 186 12.99 -8.62 -5.70
C ASP A 186 13.61 -9.43 -4.53
N ALA A 187 14.71 -8.98 -3.96
CA ALA A 187 15.38 -9.64 -2.83
C ALA A 187 15.10 -8.97 -1.47
N ASP A 188 13.87 -8.56 -1.26
CA ASP A 188 13.44 -7.71 -0.14
C ASP A 188 13.79 -8.28 1.23
N ARG A 189 13.58 -9.57 1.46
CA ARG A 189 13.93 -10.24 2.72
C ARG A 189 15.43 -10.19 3.05
N LYS A 190 16.29 -10.07 2.06
CA LYS A 190 17.74 -9.95 2.28
C LYS A 190 18.16 -8.54 2.68
N ASN A 191 17.35 -7.56 2.35
CA ASN A 191 17.60 -6.15 2.61
C ASN A 191 16.92 -5.66 3.89
N GLY A 192 16.08 -6.53 4.48
CA GLY A 192 15.24 -6.23 5.63
C GLY A 192 13.97 -5.45 5.26
N ILE A 193 12.88 -5.75 5.92
CA ILE A 193 11.58 -5.06 5.76
C ILE A 193 11.23 -4.45 7.10
N TYR A 194 11.06 -3.11 7.13
CA TYR A 194 10.89 -2.37 8.36
C TYR A 194 9.64 -1.50 8.36
N ILE A 195 8.94 -1.50 9.49
CA ILE A 195 7.93 -0.50 9.85
C ILE A 195 8.38 0.16 11.15
N SER A 196 8.49 1.49 11.15
CA SER A 196 8.94 2.23 12.32
C SER A 196 7.78 2.58 13.26
N GLU A 197 8.13 2.84 14.52
CA GLU A 197 7.18 3.30 15.52
C GLU A 197 6.52 4.63 15.13
N SER A 198 7.26 5.58 14.57
CA SER A 198 6.71 6.85 14.11
C SER A 198 5.69 6.68 13.00
N GLN A 199 5.95 5.77 12.05
CA GLN A 199 5.02 5.39 10.99
C GLN A 199 3.71 4.81 11.56
N TYR A 200 3.84 3.86 12.51
CA TYR A 200 2.70 3.27 13.18
C TYR A 200 1.87 4.30 13.96
N ASN A 201 2.53 5.12 14.80
CA ASN A 201 1.86 6.10 15.64
C ASN A 201 1.12 7.15 14.82
N GLN A 202 1.71 7.62 13.72
CA GLN A 202 1.06 8.56 12.81
C GLN A 202 -0.21 7.96 12.21
N CYS A 203 -0.11 6.76 11.62
CA CYS A 203 -1.27 6.09 11.02
C CYS A 203 -2.37 5.81 12.04
N LYS A 204 -2.00 5.34 13.24
CA LYS A 204 -2.95 5.06 14.33
C LYS A 204 -3.70 6.33 14.75
N SER A 205 -2.97 7.43 14.99
CA SER A 205 -3.58 8.67 15.46
C SER A 205 -4.60 9.24 14.46
N ASP A 206 -4.37 9.05 13.17
CA ASP A 206 -5.25 9.55 12.12
C ASP A 206 -6.62 8.84 12.05
N ILE A 207 -6.68 7.59 12.50
CA ILE A 207 -7.89 6.75 12.42
C ILE A 207 -8.36 6.25 13.78
N GLU A 208 -7.84 6.81 14.88
CA GLU A 208 -8.09 6.33 16.24
C GLU A 208 -9.59 6.28 16.58
N GLN A 209 -10.37 7.25 16.10
CA GLN A 209 -11.78 7.39 16.40
C GLN A 209 -12.69 6.61 15.44
N CYS A 210 -12.14 5.84 14.50
CA CYS A 210 -12.94 5.04 13.57
C CYS A 210 -13.49 3.78 14.24
N ASP A 211 -14.71 3.39 13.81
CA ASP A 211 -15.41 2.21 14.32
C ASP A 211 -14.76 0.90 13.84
N LEU A 212 -14.20 0.88 12.65
CA LEU A 212 -13.44 -0.24 12.07
C LEU A 212 -12.07 0.25 11.60
N LYS A 213 -11.03 -0.48 11.96
CA LYS A 213 -9.64 -0.15 11.61
C LYS A 213 -9.03 -1.25 10.75
N ILE A 214 -8.55 -0.88 9.58
CA ILE A 214 -7.94 -1.80 8.61
C ILE A 214 -6.48 -1.41 8.40
N ALA A 215 -5.58 -2.35 8.59
CA ALA A 215 -4.17 -2.20 8.25
C ALA A 215 -3.90 -2.83 6.87
N LEU A 216 -3.17 -2.10 6.03
CA LEU A 216 -2.71 -2.58 4.74
C LEU A 216 -1.18 -2.60 4.72
N LEU A 217 -0.61 -3.73 4.32
CA LEU A 217 0.80 -3.90 4.02
C LEU A 217 0.95 -4.63 2.68
N HIS A 218 2.01 -4.35 1.94
CA HIS A 218 2.33 -5.20 0.80
C HIS A 218 2.97 -6.51 1.26
N HIS A 219 4.02 -6.44 2.06
CA HIS A 219 4.65 -7.64 2.61
C HIS A 219 3.86 -8.24 3.77
N PRO A 220 3.83 -9.58 3.91
CA PRO A 220 3.27 -10.23 5.08
C PRO A 220 3.89 -9.70 6.38
N LEU A 221 3.08 -9.53 7.40
CA LEU A 221 3.50 -8.96 8.68
C LEU A 221 4.66 -9.75 9.32
N ASP A 222 4.70 -11.07 9.13
CA ASP A 222 5.74 -11.96 9.65
C ASP A 222 7.08 -11.85 8.89
N TRP A 223 7.12 -11.06 7.81
CA TRP A 223 8.34 -10.79 7.06
C TRP A 223 9.07 -9.56 7.57
N LEU A 224 8.45 -8.78 8.44
CA LEU A 224 9.12 -7.65 9.06
C LEU A 224 10.29 -8.12 9.93
N GLU A 225 11.37 -7.37 9.89
CA GLU A 225 12.56 -7.66 10.68
C GLU A 225 12.28 -7.59 12.20
N LYS A 226 13.18 -8.19 12.97
CA LYS A 226 13.03 -8.29 14.46
C LYS A 226 12.88 -6.93 15.13
N GLU A 227 13.50 -5.90 14.55
CA GLU A 227 13.40 -4.51 14.98
C GLU A 227 11.96 -3.97 14.92
N SER A 228 11.10 -4.64 14.15
CA SER A 228 9.68 -4.30 14.04
C SER A 228 8.75 -5.24 14.83
N ASN A 229 9.27 -6.13 15.69
CA ASN A 229 8.44 -7.10 16.43
C ASN A 229 7.37 -6.43 17.30
N THR A 230 7.75 -5.34 17.99
CA THR A 230 6.80 -4.57 18.81
C THR A 230 5.68 -4.01 17.93
N ILE A 231 6.01 -3.49 16.76
CA ILE A 231 5.05 -2.95 15.79
C ILE A 231 4.14 -4.04 15.24
N GLN A 232 4.67 -5.23 14.97
CA GLN A 232 3.85 -6.38 14.56
C GLN A 232 2.78 -6.69 15.61
N CYS A 233 3.16 -6.71 16.89
CA CYS A 233 2.21 -6.94 18.00
C CYS A 233 1.16 -5.82 18.07
N TRP A 234 1.57 -4.57 17.91
CA TRP A 234 0.64 -3.44 17.94
C TRP A 234 -0.34 -3.47 16.77
N ILE A 235 0.12 -3.74 15.55
CA ILE A 235 -0.77 -3.88 14.39
C ILE A 235 -1.80 -4.99 14.61
N ARG A 236 -1.38 -6.17 15.12
CA ARG A 236 -2.30 -7.26 15.42
C ARG A 236 -3.33 -6.91 16.50
N ASN A 237 -2.97 -6.07 17.46
CA ASN A 237 -3.84 -5.71 18.57
C ASN A 237 -4.79 -4.57 18.27
N ASP A 238 -4.34 -3.56 17.50
CA ASP A 238 -5.04 -2.31 17.35
C ASP A 238 -5.89 -2.22 16.06
N TYR A 239 -5.66 -3.13 15.11
CA TYR A 239 -6.44 -3.20 13.87
C TYR A 239 -7.37 -4.43 13.87
N ASP A 240 -8.54 -4.27 13.28
CA ASP A 240 -9.56 -5.31 13.21
C ASP A 240 -9.32 -6.25 12.00
N ILE A 241 -8.80 -5.68 10.92
CA ILE A 241 -8.50 -6.40 9.66
C ILE A 241 -7.08 -6.04 9.22
N LEU A 242 -6.32 -7.05 8.80
CA LEU A 242 -5.04 -6.90 8.14
C LEU A 242 -5.11 -7.52 6.75
N LEU A 243 -4.74 -6.75 5.72
CA LEU A 243 -4.66 -7.22 4.33
C LEU A 243 -3.23 -7.05 3.82
N CYS A 244 -2.71 -8.12 3.21
CA CYS A 244 -1.37 -8.17 2.63
C CYS A 244 -1.42 -8.66 1.18
N GLY A 245 -0.38 -8.33 0.39
CA GLY A 245 -0.12 -8.85 -0.95
C GLY A 245 1.13 -9.73 -1.02
N HIS A 246 1.88 -9.66 -2.11
CA HIS A 246 3.21 -10.18 -2.34
C HIS A 246 3.34 -11.72 -2.48
N VAL A 247 2.63 -12.52 -1.72
CA VAL A 247 2.85 -13.98 -1.67
C VAL A 247 2.14 -14.78 -2.76
N HIS A 248 1.37 -14.15 -3.62
CA HIS A 248 0.65 -14.76 -4.76
C HIS A 248 -0.16 -16.03 -4.41
N MET A 249 -0.43 -16.22 -3.13
CA MET A 249 -1.26 -17.33 -2.61
C MET A 249 -2.32 -16.76 -1.68
N SER A 250 -3.56 -17.14 -1.90
CA SER A 250 -4.63 -16.76 -0.97
C SER A 250 -4.49 -17.57 0.31
N ASP A 251 -4.26 -16.90 1.42
CA ASP A 251 -4.34 -17.45 2.75
C ASP A 251 -5.23 -16.57 3.62
N THR A 252 -6.00 -17.19 4.50
CA THR A 252 -6.89 -16.49 5.42
C THR A 252 -6.69 -17.06 6.81
N SER A 253 -6.19 -16.24 7.73
CA SER A 253 -6.13 -16.58 9.14
C SER A 253 -7.08 -15.69 9.93
N VAL A 254 -7.76 -16.27 10.92
CA VAL A 254 -8.61 -15.55 11.87
C VAL A 254 -7.95 -15.61 13.23
N THR A 255 -7.59 -14.44 13.76
CA THR A 255 -7.07 -14.33 15.12
C THR A 255 -8.18 -13.83 16.04
N THR A 256 -8.56 -14.62 17.02
CA THR A 256 -9.52 -14.22 18.06
C THR A 256 -8.81 -13.38 19.12
N LYS A 257 -9.22 -12.14 19.31
CA LYS A 257 -8.77 -11.31 20.43
C LYS A 257 -9.48 -11.79 21.69
N ILE A 258 -8.75 -12.36 22.65
CA ILE A 258 -9.27 -12.68 23.97
C ILE A 258 -9.03 -11.45 24.85
N TYR A 259 -10.07 -10.67 25.09
CA TYR A 259 -10.01 -9.63 26.12
C TYR A 259 -10.06 -10.32 27.47
N GLY A 260 -8.92 -10.33 28.18
CA GLY A 260 -8.87 -10.76 29.56
C GLY A 260 -9.77 -9.84 30.40
N SER A 261 -10.64 -10.44 31.16
CA SER A 261 -11.45 -9.80 32.19
C SER A 261 -10.61 -9.39 33.38
#